data_530f94f1618e67a45f1c01ed3c25f6b1
#
_entry.id   530f94f1618e67a45f1c01ed3c25f6b1
#
_cell.length_a   1.000
_cell.length_b   1.000
_cell.length_c   1.000
_cell.angle_alpha   90.00
_cell.angle_beta   90.00
_cell.angle_gamma   90.00
#
_symmetry.space_group_name_H-M   'P 1'
#
loop_
_entity.id
_entity.type
_entity.pdbx_description
1 polymer ?
#
loop_
_entity_poly.entity_id
_entity_poly.type
_entity_poly.pdbx_seq_one_letter_code
_entity_poly.pdbx_strand_id
1 'polypeptide(L)'
;ATREQMLKSLRDDMKAAPRKIVLLAKSNRYTPGQLEDECGTAIRDMSIVWSMWDGYWKEDKYIRPLCETHGVEPVHLHISGHCTWYDIRRLAAGLRPGRIIPIHTEHAEHFARYLQGVTLLQDGEALEL
;
A
#
# COMPACT_ATOMS: atom_id res chain seq x y z
N ALA A 1 21.63 -2.56 24.10
CA ALA A 1 20.87 -3.80 23.99
C ALA A 1 21.21 -4.49 22.66
N THR A 2 21.41 -5.81 22.68
CA THR A 2 21.58 -6.57 21.45
C THR A 2 20.25 -6.68 20.71
N ARG A 3 20.30 -6.97 19.39
CA ARG A 3 19.07 -7.21 18.58
C ARG A 3 18.17 -8.25 19.24
N GLU A 4 18.77 -9.28 19.82
CA GLU A 4 18.04 -10.38 20.47
C GLU A 4 17.34 -9.92 21.76
N GLN A 5 17.98 -9.06 22.55
CA GLN A 5 17.36 -8.44 23.73
C GLN A 5 16.20 -7.53 23.37
N MET A 6 16.33 -6.76 22.27
CA MET A 6 15.25 -5.90 21.76
C MET A 6 14.06 -6.73 21.26
N LEU A 7 14.31 -7.82 20.54
CA LEU A 7 13.26 -8.71 20.06
C LEU A 7 12.54 -9.41 21.23
N LYS A 8 13.29 -9.83 22.26
CA LYS A 8 12.70 -10.43 23.46
C LYS A 8 11.81 -9.41 24.19
N SER A 9 12.29 -8.19 24.40
CA SER A 9 11.49 -7.13 25.03
C SER A 9 10.20 -6.85 24.26
N LEU A 10 10.29 -6.76 22.92
CA LEU A 10 9.13 -6.55 22.07
C LEU A 10 8.11 -7.69 22.20
N ARG A 11 8.56 -8.93 22.27
CA ARG A 11 7.70 -10.09 22.47
C ARG A 11 6.98 -10.06 23.81
N ASP A 12 7.70 -9.71 24.87
CA ASP A 12 7.14 -9.62 26.21
C ASP A 12 6.10 -8.49 26.27
N ASP A 13 6.36 -7.36 25.61
CA ASP A 13 5.42 -6.22 25.50
C ASP A 13 4.17 -6.59 24.67
N MET A 14 4.33 -7.33 23.56
CA MET A 14 3.22 -7.81 22.73
C MET A 14 2.28 -8.74 23.53
N LYS A 15 2.84 -9.61 24.36
CA LYS A 15 2.05 -10.50 25.24
C LYS A 15 1.37 -9.76 26.38
N ALA A 16 2.06 -8.78 26.96
CA ALA A 16 1.55 -8.02 28.11
C ALA A 16 0.48 -6.98 27.76
N ALA A 17 0.61 -6.34 26.60
CA ALA A 17 -0.29 -5.25 26.19
C ALA A 17 -0.46 -5.16 24.65
N PRO A 18 -1.02 -6.16 23.97
CA PRO A 18 -1.09 -6.24 22.51
C PRO A 18 -1.82 -5.04 21.87
N ARG A 19 -2.76 -4.43 22.56
CA ARG A 19 -3.51 -3.26 22.05
C ARG A 19 -2.72 -1.95 22.02
N LYS A 20 -1.49 -1.94 22.53
CA LYS A 20 -0.63 -0.74 22.60
C LYS A 20 0.51 -0.77 21.61
N ILE A 21 0.58 -1.80 20.76
CA ILE A 21 1.71 -2.03 19.86
C ILE A 21 1.23 -1.90 18.42
N VAL A 22 2.01 -1.16 17.64
CA VAL A 22 1.88 -1.12 16.18
C VAL A 22 3.08 -1.85 15.59
N LEU A 23 2.82 -2.94 14.87
CA LEU A 23 3.84 -3.72 14.18
C LEU A 23 3.82 -3.38 12.69
N LEU A 24 4.96 -2.92 12.16
CA LEU A 24 5.18 -2.77 10.73
C LEU A 24 5.83 -4.05 10.19
N ALA A 25 5.11 -4.78 9.36
CA ALA A 25 5.59 -6.05 8.80
C ALA A 25 5.48 -6.07 7.28
N LYS A 26 6.34 -6.87 6.64
CA LYS A 26 6.22 -7.17 5.20
C LYS A 26 5.40 -8.44 5.03
N SER A 27 4.56 -8.50 3.99
CA SER A 27 3.98 -9.76 3.55
C SER A 27 5.07 -10.63 2.91
N ASN A 28 5.47 -11.69 3.60
CA ASN A 28 6.44 -12.67 3.12
C ASN A 28 6.23 -14.01 3.85
N ARG A 29 6.95 -15.06 3.40
CA ARG A 29 6.81 -16.42 3.91
C ARG A 29 7.10 -16.62 5.42
N TYR A 30 7.77 -15.68 6.07
CA TYR A 30 8.13 -15.79 7.49
C TYR A 30 7.14 -15.09 8.42
N THR A 31 6.48 -14.04 7.91
CA THR A 31 5.62 -13.17 8.73
C THR A 31 4.44 -13.93 9.37
N PRO A 32 3.71 -14.82 8.68
CA PRO A 32 2.62 -15.56 9.31
C PRO A 32 3.09 -16.39 10.50
N GLY A 33 4.13 -17.23 10.32
CA GLY A 33 4.65 -18.06 11.41
C GLY A 33 5.15 -17.23 12.58
N GLN A 34 5.82 -16.10 12.33
CA GLN A 34 6.24 -15.20 13.41
C GLN A 34 5.06 -14.63 14.19
N LEU A 35 3.98 -14.22 13.49
CA LEU A 35 2.78 -13.70 14.16
C LEU A 35 2.06 -14.79 14.94
N GLU A 36 1.97 -16.00 14.41
CA GLU A 36 1.38 -17.16 15.10
C GLU A 36 2.18 -17.56 16.33
N ASP A 37 3.51 -17.61 16.23
CA ASP A 37 4.41 -17.94 17.35
C ASP A 37 4.35 -16.90 18.48
N GLU A 38 4.24 -15.61 18.13
CA GLU A 38 4.30 -14.52 19.10
C GLU A 38 2.91 -14.14 19.67
N CYS A 39 1.87 -14.23 18.86
CA CYS A 39 0.54 -13.73 19.20
C CYS A 39 -0.51 -14.83 19.35
N GLY A 40 -0.32 -15.97 18.67
CA GLY A 40 -1.26 -17.09 18.74
C GLY A 40 -2.70 -16.70 18.48
N THR A 41 -3.60 -17.06 19.38
CA THR A 41 -5.03 -16.74 19.26
C THR A 41 -5.35 -15.24 19.37
N ALA A 42 -4.44 -14.40 19.88
CA ALA A 42 -4.66 -12.96 19.97
C ALA A 42 -4.65 -12.27 18.61
N ILE A 43 -4.22 -12.96 17.54
CA ILE A 43 -4.30 -12.43 16.17
C ILE A 43 -5.73 -12.02 15.80
N ARG A 44 -6.75 -12.76 16.26
CA ARG A 44 -8.16 -12.46 16.04
C ARG A 44 -8.61 -11.09 16.56
N ASP A 45 -7.91 -10.58 17.57
CA ASP A 45 -8.19 -9.29 18.22
C ASP A 45 -7.34 -8.15 17.65
N MET A 46 -6.50 -8.43 16.66
CA MET A 46 -5.66 -7.43 16.00
C MET A 46 -6.43 -6.67 14.94
N SER A 47 -6.07 -5.41 14.79
CA SER A 47 -6.43 -4.63 13.59
C SER A 47 -5.29 -4.77 12.58
N ILE A 48 -5.54 -5.43 11.47
CA ILE A 48 -4.57 -5.57 10.38
C ILE A 48 -4.87 -4.51 9.33
N VAL A 49 -3.87 -3.69 9.01
CA VAL A 49 -3.96 -2.69 7.95
C VAL A 49 -3.12 -3.13 6.76
N TRP A 50 -3.79 -3.36 5.64
CA TRP A 50 -3.13 -3.59 4.37
C TRP A 50 -2.87 -2.26 3.69
N SER A 51 -1.61 -1.85 3.64
CA SER A 51 -1.19 -0.55 3.10
C SER A 51 -0.59 -0.62 1.69
N MET A 52 -0.77 -1.72 1.00
CA MET A 52 -0.34 -1.91 -0.38
C MET A 52 -1.53 -1.83 -1.34
N TRP A 53 -1.24 -1.70 -2.63
CA TRP A 53 -2.28 -1.71 -3.67
C TRP A 53 -3.15 -2.97 -3.59
N ASP A 54 -4.47 -2.80 -3.77
CA ASP A 54 -5.45 -3.89 -3.62
C ASP A 54 -5.25 -5.06 -4.57
N GLY A 55 -4.64 -4.84 -5.73
CA GLY A 55 -4.27 -5.91 -6.65
C GLY A 55 -3.34 -6.93 -6.00
N TYR A 56 -2.40 -6.47 -5.19
CA TYR A 56 -1.49 -7.37 -4.45
C TYR A 56 -2.20 -8.16 -3.35
N TRP A 57 -3.28 -7.64 -2.79
CA TRP A 57 -4.07 -8.39 -1.81
C TRP A 57 -4.68 -9.65 -2.39
N LYS A 58 -5.19 -9.57 -3.62
CA LYS A 58 -5.81 -10.70 -4.31
C LYS A 58 -4.85 -11.87 -4.52
N GLU A 59 -3.58 -11.56 -4.71
CA GLU A 59 -2.50 -12.52 -4.98
C GLU A 59 -1.65 -12.83 -3.74
N ASP A 60 -1.92 -12.19 -2.61
CA ASP A 60 -1.15 -12.38 -1.40
C ASP A 60 -1.31 -13.80 -0.84
N LYS A 61 -0.17 -14.47 -0.66
CA LYS A 61 -0.07 -15.89 -0.25
C LYS A 61 0.25 -16.05 1.24
N TYR A 62 0.38 -14.97 1.98
CA TYR A 62 0.92 -14.98 3.33
C TYR A 62 -0.03 -14.34 4.34
N ILE A 63 -0.26 -13.06 4.26
CA ILE A 63 -1.10 -12.33 5.23
C ILE A 63 -2.59 -12.57 4.98
N ARG A 64 -3.01 -12.67 3.73
CA ARG A 64 -4.40 -12.96 3.40
C ARG A 64 -4.86 -14.30 3.98
N PRO A 65 -4.15 -15.45 3.77
CA PRO A 65 -4.52 -16.72 4.40
C PRO A 65 -4.46 -16.66 5.94
N LEU A 66 -3.53 -15.91 6.52
CA LEU A 66 -3.48 -15.70 7.97
C LEU A 66 -4.76 -15.02 8.47
N CYS A 67 -5.19 -13.94 7.79
CA CYS A 67 -6.43 -13.24 8.10
C CYS A 67 -7.65 -14.16 7.99
N GLU A 68 -7.74 -14.94 6.92
CA GLU A 68 -8.82 -15.91 6.69
C GLU A 68 -8.85 -16.98 7.81
N THR A 69 -7.69 -17.52 8.20
CA THR A 69 -7.56 -18.54 9.25
C THR A 69 -8.01 -18.02 10.62
N HIS A 70 -7.68 -16.79 10.95
CA HIS A 70 -7.99 -16.19 12.24
C HIS A 70 -9.29 -15.39 12.27
N GLY A 71 -10.01 -15.28 11.13
CA GLY A 71 -11.25 -14.53 11.01
C GLY A 71 -11.07 -13.03 11.18
N VAL A 72 -9.91 -12.49 10.74
CA VAL A 72 -9.60 -11.06 10.79
C VAL A 72 -9.90 -10.44 9.44
N GLU A 73 -10.73 -9.40 9.42
CA GLU A 73 -10.95 -8.61 8.22
C GLU A 73 -9.98 -7.43 8.19
N PRO A 74 -9.06 -7.36 7.21
CA PRO A 74 -8.09 -6.28 7.14
C PRO A 74 -8.73 -4.97 6.66
N VAL A 75 -8.24 -3.87 7.20
CA VAL A 75 -8.56 -2.52 6.70
C VAL A 75 -7.62 -2.21 5.55
N HIS A 76 -8.17 -1.96 4.36
CA HIS A 76 -7.40 -1.54 3.21
C HIS A 76 -7.20 -0.04 3.25
N LEU A 77 -5.94 0.40 3.42
CA LEU A 77 -5.56 1.80 3.47
C LEU A 77 -4.30 1.99 2.63
N HIS A 78 -4.48 2.30 1.37
CA HIS A 78 -3.38 2.55 0.44
C HIS A 78 -3.31 4.00 0.05
N ILE A 79 -2.15 4.61 0.31
CA ILE A 79 -1.77 5.91 -0.25
C ILE A 79 -0.64 5.60 -1.21
N SER A 80 -0.95 5.64 -2.52
CA SER A 80 0.06 5.42 -3.54
C SER A 80 1.10 6.54 -3.49
N GLY A 81 2.34 6.23 -3.88
CA GLY A 81 3.37 7.26 -4.12
C GLY A 81 3.08 8.14 -5.34
N HIS A 82 1.92 7.96 -5.99
CA HIS A 82 1.49 8.74 -7.13
C HIS A 82 0.80 10.03 -6.69
N CYS A 83 0.88 11.06 -7.54
CA CYS A 83 0.18 12.32 -7.30
C CYS A 83 -1.34 12.12 -7.32
N THR A 84 -2.04 12.85 -6.47
CA THR A 84 -3.50 12.93 -6.55
C THR A 84 -3.93 13.74 -7.78
N TRP A 85 -5.15 13.53 -8.25
CA TRP A 85 -5.73 14.35 -9.33
C TRP A 85 -5.69 15.86 -9.00
N TYR A 86 -5.90 16.20 -7.74
CA TYR A 86 -5.82 17.58 -7.28
C TYR A 86 -4.42 18.19 -7.46
N ASP A 87 -3.37 17.44 -7.12
CA ASP A 87 -1.99 17.89 -7.27
C ASP A 87 -1.59 18.00 -8.73
N ILE A 88 -2.01 17.06 -9.58
CA ILE A 88 -1.80 17.13 -11.03
C ILE A 88 -2.41 18.40 -11.63
N ARG A 89 -3.65 18.73 -11.24
CA ARG A 89 -4.31 19.95 -11.71
C ARG A 89 -3.57 21.21 -11.25
N ARG A 90 -3.13 21.26 -10.01
CA ARG A 90 -2.33 22.38 -9.50
C ARG A 90 -1.01 22.53 -10.24
N LEU A 91 -0.33 21.43 -10.50
CA LEU A 91 0.91 21.42 -11.27
C LEU A 91 0.69 21.94 -12.69
N ALA A 92 -0.32 21.43 -13.39
CA ALA A 92 -0.67 21.87 -14.74
C ALA A 92 -1.03 23.37 -14.77
N ALA A 93 -1.80 23.85 -13.79
CA ALA A 93 -2.16 25.26 -13.68
C ALA A 93 -0.96 26.17 -13.38
N GLY A 94 0.00 25.70 -12.58
CA GLY A 94 1.22 26.45 -12.25
C GLY A 94 2.21 26.51 -13.39
N LEU A 95 2.45 25.37 -14.06
CA LEU A 95 3.40 25.26 -15.17
C LEU A 95 2.86 25.82 -16.48
N ARG A 96 1.54 25.78 -16.70
CA ARG A 96 0.89 26.15 -17.96
C ARG A 96 1.59 25.55 -19.18
N PRO A 97 1.78 24.23 -19.24
CA PRO A 97 2.52 23.61 -20.32
C PRO A 97 1.76 23.72 -21.65
N GLY A 98 2.47 23.86 -22.75
CA GLY A 98 1.86 23.82 -24.08
C GLY A 98 1.28 22.45 -24.44
N ARG A 99 1.77 21.39 -23.81
CA ARG A 99 1.33 20.01 -24.04
C ARG A 99 1.45 19.18 -22.76
N ILE A 100 0.47 18.30 -22.54
CA ILE A 100 0.43 17.33 -21.44
C ILE A 100 0.29 15.95 -22.03
N ILE A 101 1.21 15.04 -21.65
CA ILE A 101 1.19 13.65 -22.11
C ILE A 101 1.05 12.78 -20.86
N PRO A 102 -0.14 12.21 -20.59
CA PRO A 102 -0.30 11.29 -19.46
C PRO A 102 0.37 9.95 -19.76
N ILE A 103 1.23 9.53 -18.85
CA ILE A 103 1.88 8.21 -18.88
C ILE A 103 1.69 7.51 -17.55
N HIS A 104 1.79 6.19 -17.53
CA HIS A 104 1.68 5.39 -16.32
C HIS A 104 0.39 5.67 -15.53
N THR A 105 -0.73 5.68 -16.23
CA THR A 105 -2.08 5.88 -15.66
C THR A 105 -3.07 4.93 -16.33
N GLU A 106 -4.02 4.42 -15.54
CA GLU A 106 -5.09 3.56 -16.04
C GLU A 106 -6.18 4.35 -16.80
N HIS A 107 -6.24 5.67 -16.57
CA HIS A 107 -7.30 6.54 -17.07
C HIS A 107 -6.75 7.80 -17.75
N ALA A 108 -5.92 7.61 -18.78
CA ALA A 108 -5.33 8.72 -19.53
C ALA A 108 -6.38 9.65 -20.16
N GLU A 109 -7.54 9.10 -20.55
CA GLU A 109 -8.67 9.85 -21.11
C GLU A 109 -9.27 10.88 -20.14
N HIS A 110 -9.15 10.68 -18.83
CA HIS A 110 -9.61 11.66 -17.84
C HIS A 110 -8.81 12.96 -17.92
N PHE A 111 -7.52 12.88 -18.26
CA PHE A 111 -6.71 14.08 -18.45
C PHE A 111 -7.27 14.95 -19.58
N ALA A 112 -7.59 14.36 -20.73
CA ALA A 112 -8.15 15.08 -21.89
C ALA A 112 -9.53 15.69 -21.58
N ARG A 113 -10.29 15.09 -20.67
CA ARG A 113 -11.61 15.61 -20.26
C ARG A 113 -11.53 16.90 -19.42
N TYR A 114 -10.48 17.06 -18.63
CA TYR A 114 -10.40 18.10 -17.60
C TYR A 114 -9.23 19.07 -17.76
N LEU A 115 -8.27 18.77 -18.62
CA LEU A 115 -7.10 19.62 -18.88
C LEU A 115 -7.01 19.93 -20.37
N GLN A 116 -6.56 21.15 -20.68
CA GLN A 116 -6.29 21.56 -22.04
C GLN A 116 -4.88 21.13 -22.49
N GLY A 117 -4.68 20.95 -23.78
CA GLY A 117 -3.39 20.61 -24.36
C GLY A 117 -2.94 19.16 -24.09
N VAL A 118 -3.89 18.26 -23.77
CA VAL A 118 -3.59 16.85 -23.56
C VAL A 118 -3.47 16.13 -24.89
N THR A 119 -2.37 15.38 -25.05
CA THR A 119 -2.14 14.45 -26.16
C THR A 119 -2.09 13.03 -25.59
N LEU A 120 -2.98 12.17 -26.05
CA LEU A 120 -2.98 10.75 -25.69
C LEU A 120 -2.14 9.99 -26.70
N LEU A 121 -1.17 9.24 -26.22
CA LEU A 121 -0.31 8.38 -27.05
C LEU A 121 -0.60 6.90 -26.76
N GLN A 122 -0.48 6.09 -27.78
CA GLN A 122 -0.51 4.64 -27.66
C GLN A 122 0.91 4.11 -27.42
N ASP A 123 1.00 2.88 -26.92
CA ASP A 123 2.28 2.22 -26.71
C ASP A 123 3.05 2.12 -28.04
N GLY A 124 4.28 2.61 -28.04
CA GLY A 124 5.14 2.65 -29.23
C GLY A 124 4.87 3.83 -30.19
N GLU A 125 3.92 4.69 -29.90
CA GLU A 125 3.67 5.90 -30.70
C GLU A 125 4.73 6.97 -30.41
N ALA A 126 5.32 7.51 -31.49
CA ALA A 126 6.29 8.59 -31.40
C ALA A 126 5.61 9.95 -31.47
N LEU A 127 6.09 10.89 -30.68
CA LEU A 127 5.67 12.29 -30.71
C LEU A 127 6.84 13.18 -31.10
N GLU A 128 6.65 13.97 -32.14
CA GLU A 128 7.55 15.06 -32.46
C GLU A 128 7.22 16.29 -31.61
N LEU A 129 8.26 16.89 -31.00
CA LEU A 129 8.16 18.02 -30.08
C LEU A 129 8.33 19.34 -30.81
#